data_943a926121a28a02296081671f51d599
#
_entry.id   943a926121a28a02296081671f51d599
#
_cell.length_a   1.000
_cell.length_b   1.000
_cell.length_c   1.000
_cell.angle_alpha   90.00
_cell.angle_beta   90.00
_cell.angle_gamma   90.00
#
_symmetry.space_group_name_H-M   'P 1'
#
loop_
_entity.id
_entity.type
_entity.pdbx_description
1 polymer ?
#
loop_
_entity_poly.entity_id
_entity_poly.type
_entity_poly.pdbx_seq_one_letter_code
_entity_poly.pdbx_strand_id
1 'polypeptide(L)'
;MRHSFHSARLKRFMRKPLISIVSGAVLFFYPLHGFANPTDGLVVKGSATISQSPLSTIIDQGSARAVIDWRSFDIGNGERVQFIQASQNAIALNRITGGNPTSILGQLAANGRVFITNPNGVVFGAGSKVDVAGLLATTLSINEDAFMSGQTVFSQNLANSPSFVVNQGEIRIADNGFCFLVAPGVQNGGTIIGQLGKVVMASGDALTLDFNGDGLLTYTVSGKVLESITGPDGKPFDAAVSNTGAITTPGGQVVLVGNGAKDAFSSVVNNSGIIEASSLQVQGGLVVLSGGDEGIAQNTGTITVSAAEAGAQAGTVAISGQYAGNFGAIEAKGATDADGGTVTFNSSTHTLLGSSSQIDVSGQETPPVVPC
;
A
#
# COMPACT_ATOMS: atom_id res chain seq x y z
N MET A 1 -31.64 -79.51 67.68
CA MET A 1 -31.17 -79.09 66.35
C MET A 1 -30.31 -77.83 66.48
N ARG A 2 -29.03 -77.99 66.59
CA ARG A 2 -28.07 -76.92 66.82
C ARG A 2 -27.16 -76.78 65.65
N HIS A 3 -27.16 -75.66 65.00
CA HIS A 3 -26.17 -75.32 63.96
C HIS A 3 -25.03 -74.52 64.53
N SER A 4 -23.80 -75.08 64.31
CA SER A 4 -22.53 -74.56 64.67
C SER A 4 -22.06 -73.52 63.66
N PHE A 5 -21.67 -72.29 64.12
CA PHE A 5 -21.05 -71.29 63.31
C PHE A 5 -19.51 -71.41 63.32
N HIS A 6 -18.90 -71.63 62.21
CA HIS A 6 -17.45 -71.52 62.02
C HIS A 6 -17.09 -70.12 61.55
N SER A 7 -16.28 -69.43 62.31
CA SER A 7 -15.73 -68.14 61.96
C SER A 7 -14.48 -68.30 61.14
N ALA A 8 -14.49 -67.85 59.90
CA ALA A 8 -13.31 -67.77 59.07
C ALA A 8 -12.65 -66.41 59.22
N ARG A 9 -11.40 -66.38 59.70
CA ARG A 9 -10.54 -65.18 59.76
C ARG A 9 -10.07 -64.84 58.40
N LEU A 10 -10.47 -63.69 57.84
CA LEU A 10 -9.87 -63.10 56.64
C LEU A 10 -8.54 -62.41 56.99
N LYS A 11 -7.45 -62.89 56.33
CA LYS A 11 -6.16 -62.20 56.36
C LYS A 11 -6.20 -61.02 55.37
N ARG A 12 -6.02 -59.84 55.94
CA ARG A 12 -5.96 -58.60 55.19
C ARG A 12 -4.58 -58.44 54.55
N PHE A 13 -4.50 -58.68 53.24
CA PHE A 13 -3.32 -58.32 52.44
C PHE A 13 -3.29 -56.80 52.16
N MET A 14 -2.31 -56.12 52.80
CA MET A 14 -2.01 -54.73 52.45
C MET A 14 -1.31 -54.68 51.11
N ARG A 15 -2.00 -54.23 50.08
CA ARG A 15 -1.40 -53.85 48.81
C ARG A 15 -0.80 -52.48 48.96
N LYS A 16 0.51 -52.33 48.77
CA LYS A 16 1.20 -51.05 48.62
C LYS A 16 0.78 -50.41 47.29
N PRO A 17 0.44 -49.08 47.24
CA PRO A 17 0.16 -48.43 45.99
C PRO A 17 1.49 -48.31 45.19
N LEU A 18 1.54 -48.81 43.98
CA LEU A 18 2.55 -48.45 42.98
C LEU A 18 2.24 -47.01 42.55
N ILE A 19 3.09 -46.08 42.92
CA ILE A 19 3.11 -44.72 42.33
C ILE A 19 3.75 -44.85 40.96
N SER A 20 2.93 -44.86 39.92
CA SER A 20 3.37 -44.72 38.53
C SER A 20 3.69 -43.25 38.27
N ILE A 21 4.98 -42.91 38.23
CA ILE A 21 5.44 -41.59 37.74
C ILE A 21 5.29 -41.59 36.23
N VAL A 22 4.17 -41.02 35.74
CA VAL A 22 4.03 -40.68 34.34
C VAL A 22 4.88 -39.45 34.11
N SER A 23 6.11 -39.64 33.61
CA SER A 23 6.95 -38.57 33.11
C SER A 23 6.32 -38.03 31.85
N GLY A 24 5.47 -36.99 31.95
CA GLY A 24 4.94 -36.24 30.83
C GLY A 24 6.06 -35.45 30.17
N ALA A 25 6.59 -35.93 29.09
CA ALA A 25 7.42 -35.11 28.20
C ALA A 25 6.52 -33.99 27.64
N VAL A 26 6.67 -32.78 28.14
CA VAL A 26 6.09 -31.57 27.54
C VAL A 26 6.86 -31.31 26.27
N LEU A 27 6.32 -31.77 25.15
CA LEU A 27 6.79 -31.38 23.81
C LEU A 27 6.43 -29.89 23.64
N PHE A 28 7.42 -29.04 23.83
CA PHE A 28 7.33 -27.66 23.37
C PHE A 28 7.30 -27.69 21.84
N PHE A 29 6.10 -27.59 21.27
CA PHE A 29 5.95 -27.22 19.87
C PHE A 29 6.40 -25.76 19.74
N TYR A 30 7.68 -25.54 19.43
CA TYR A 30 8.09 -24.28 18.83
C TYR A 30 7.42 -24.25 17.47
N PRO A 31 6.60 -23.23 17.17
CA PRO A 31 6.14 -23.06 15.80
C PRO A 31 7.41 -22.94 14.95
N LEU A 32 7.61 -23.86 14.04
CA LEU A 32 8.59 -23.71 12.97
C LEU A 32 8.12 -22.49 12.19
N HIS A 33 8.70 -21.31 12.50
CA HIS A 33 8.57 -20.16 11.66
C HIS A 33 9.29 -20.54 10.37
N GLY A 34 8.53 -21.00 9.39
CA GLY A 34 9.06 -21.20 8.05
C GLY A 34 9.58 -19.86 7.56
N PHE A 35 10.84 -19.81 7.14
CA PHE A 35 11.38 -18.64 6.47
C PHE A 35 10.58 -18.42 5.19
N ALA A 36 10.13 -17.20 4.97
CA ALA A 36 9.33 -16.84 3.81
C ALA A 36 10.13 -16.09 2.74
N ASN A 37 11.48 -16.07 2.88
CA ASN A 37 12.37 -15.41 1.93
C ASN A 37 11.94 -15.63 0.48
N PRO A 38 12.16 -14.66 -0.43
CA PRO A 38 11.93 -14.84 -1.85
C PRO A 38 12.56 -16.13 -2.37
N THR A 39 11.83 -16.90 -3.19
CA THR A 39 12.26 -18.21 -3.66
C THR A 39 12.48 -18.24 -5.16
N ASP A 40 13.44 -19.08 -5.60
CA ASP A 40 13.74 -19.38 -7.00
C ASP A 40 14.00 -18.10 -7.85
N GLY A 41 14.78 -17.16 -7.28
CA GLY A 41 15.13 -15.92 -7.97
C GLY A 41 16.04 -16.16 -9.16
N LEU A 42 15.58 -15.78 -10.36
CA LEU A 42 16.32 -15.88 -11.62
C LEU A 42 16.45 -14.51 -12.28
N VAL A 43 17.67 -14.03 -12.46
CA VAL A 43 17.91 -12.80 -13.25
C VAL A 43 17.73 -13.13 -14.73
N VAL A 44 16.64 -12.61 -15.32
CA VAL A 44 16.27 -12.87 -16.72
C VAL A 44 16.91 -11.87 -17.66
N LYS A 45 16.96 -10.60 -17.28
CA LYS A 45 17.55 -9.50 -18.06
C LYS A 45 18.33 -8.56 -17.16
N GLY A 46 19.32 -7.90 -17.75
CA GLY A 46 20.23 -7.00 -17.01
C GLY A 46 21.30 -7.75 -16.24
N SER A 47 21.88 -7.10 -15.22
CA SER A 47 22.93 -7.67 -14.37
C SER A 47 22.57 -7.48 -12.91
N ALA A 48 22.42 -8.57 -12.20
CA ALA A 48 22.28 -8.59 -10.74
C ALA A 48 22.82 -9.91 -10.17
N THR A 49 23.22 -9.88 -8.90
CA THR A 49 23.55 -11.10 -8.13
C THR A 49 22.61 -11.21 -6.95
N ILE A 50 22.18 -12.43 -6.64
CA ILE A 50 21.27 -12.71 -5.53
C ILE A 50 22.03 -13.54 -4.50
N SER A 51 22.12 -13.03 -3.27
CA SER A 51 22.72 -13.70 -2.13
C SER A 51 21.67 -13.88 -1.05
N GLN A 52 21.49 -15.12 -0.59
CA GLN A 52 20.48 -15.44 0.42
C GLN A 52 21.10 -16.06 1.67
N SER A 53 20.56 -15.65 2.81
CA SER A 53 20.76 -16.25 4.12
C SER A 53 19.39 -16.48 4.79
N PRO A 54 19.29 -17.17 5.92
CA PRO A 54 17.99 -17.48 6.50
C PRO A 54 17.06 -16.27 6.75
N LEU A 55 17.62 -15.10 7.07
CA LEU A 55 16.84 -13.90 7.40
C LEU A 55 17.07 -12.74 6.42
N SER A 56 17.84 -12.94 5.35
CA SER A 56 18.20 -11.83 4.47
C SER A 56 18.43 -12.31 3.05
N THR A 57 17.84 -11.57 2.10
CA THR A 57 18.14 -11.68 0.67
C THR A 57 18.72 -10.33 0.23
N ILE A 58 19.92 -10.37 -0.37
CA ILE A 58 20.60 -9.21 -0.94
C ILE A 58 20.63 -9.36 -2.44
N ILE A 59 20.14 -8.34 -3.15
CA ILE A 59 20.19 -8.23 -4.60
C ILE A 59 21.13 -7.08 -4.95
N ASP A 60 22.32 -7.41 -5.48
CA ASP A 60 23.28 -6.43 -5.97
C ASP A 60 23.11 -6.25 -7.48
N GLN A 61 22.53 -5.11 -7.86
CA GLN A 61 22.15 -4.79 -9.25
C GLN A 61 23.19 -3.85 -9.88
N GLY A 62 23.94 -4.37 -10.84
CA GLY A 62 24.96 -3.62 -11.58
C GLY A 62 24.44 -2.82 -12.78
N SER A 63 23.27 -3.19 -13.34
CA SER A 63 22.68 -2.51 -14.51
C SER A 63 21.62 -1.48 -14.11
N ALA A 64 21.35 -0.50 -14.99
CA ALA A 64 20.30 0.49 -14.77
C ALA A 64 18.89 -0.13 -14.71
N ARG A 65 18.67 -1.24 -15.40
CA ARG A 65 17.44 -2.03 -15.36
C ARG A 65 17.79 -3.50 -15.21
N ALA A 66 17.03 -4.21 -14.37
CA ALA A 66 17.11 -5.66 -14.24
C ALA A 66 15.70 -6.24 -14.16
N VAL A 67 15.52 -7.42 -14.71
CA VAL A 67 14.31 -8.23 -14.59
C VAL A 67 14.67 -9.50 -13.84
N ILE A 68 13.97 -9.75 -12.75
CA ILE A 68 14.16 -10.91 -11.90
C ILE A 68 12.82 -11.63 -11.78
N ASP A 69 12.79 -12.89 -12.17
CA ASP A 69 11.64 -13.77 -11.96
C ASP A 69 11.79 -14.48 -10.62
N TRP A 70 10.70 -14.54 -9.88
CA TRP A 70 10.62 -15.20 -8.59
C TRP A 70 9.44 -16.19 -8.61
N ARG A 71 9.59 -17.33 -7.98
CA ARG A 71 8.44 -18.18 -7.70
C ARG A 71 7.56 -17.57 -6.61
N SER A 72 8.16 -17.05 -5.53
CA SER A 72 7.50 -16.18 -4.55
C SER A 72 8.42 -15.02 -4.17
N PHE A 73 7.83 -13.88 -3.86
CA PHE A 73 8.55 -12.70 -3.34
C PHE A 73 8.00 -12.33 -1.97
N ASP A 74 7.96 -13.33 -1.08
CA ASP A 74 7.49 -13.15 0.28
C ASP A 74 8.65 -12.71 1.18
N ILE A 75 8.35 -11.85 2.16
CA ILE A 75 9.31 -11.40 3.18
C ILE A 75 8.65 -11.61 4.54
N GLY A 76 9.12 -12.61 5.28
CA GLY A 76 8.57 -12.96 6.58
C GLY A 76 8.88 -11.92 7.65
N ASN A 77 8.16 -12.03 8.77
CA ASN A 77 8.43 -11.17 9.91
C ASN A 77 9.87 -11.41 10.43
N GLY A 78 10.64 -10.34 10.59
CA GLY A 78 12.06 -10.38 10.97
C GLY A 78 13.01 -10.65 9.80
N GLU A 79 12.51 -10.88 8.60
CA GLU A 79 13.31 -11.03 7.38
C GLU A 79 13.50 -9.70 6.67
N ARG A 80 14.56 -9.63 5.86
CA ARG A 80 14.92 -8.45 5.08
C ARG A 80 15.30 -8.80 3.65
N VAL A 81 14.75 -8.04 2.71
CA VAL A 81 15.22 -7.99 1.33
C VAL A 81 15.84 -6.62 1.08
N GLN A 82 17.06 -6.62 0.55
CA GLN A 82 17.79 -5.39 0.24
C GLN A 82 18.28 -5.40 -1.20
N PHE A 83 17.93 -4.33 -1.93
CA PHE A 83 18.49 -4.02 -3.23
C PHE A 83 19.62 -3.01 -3.06
N ILE A 84 20.79 -3.34 -3.60
CA ILE A 84 21.93 -2.44 -3.76
C ILE A 84 22.01 -2.17 -5.26
N GLN A 85 21.65 -0.96 -5.66
CA GLN A 85 21.49 -0.60 -7.06
C GLN A 85 22.52 0.44 -7.47
N ALA A 86 22.90 0.44 -8.75
CA ALA A 86 23.94 1.33 -9.29
C ALA A 86 23.61 2.83 -9.14
N SER A 87 22.33 3.19 -9.03
CA SER A 87 21.86 4.56 -8.81
C SER A 87 20.44 4.60 -8.24
N GLN A 88 20.04 5.77 -7.74
CA GLN A 88 18.66 6.03 -7.29
C GLN A 88 17.62 5.86 -8.44
N ASN A 89 18.04 6.01 -9.68
CA ASN A 89 17.18 5.84 -10.85
C ASN A 89 17.18 4.41 -11.42
N ALA A 90 18.04 3.52 -10.92
CA ALA A 90 18.03 2.13 -11.35
C ALA A 90 16.73 1.44 -10.93
N ILE A 91 16.22 0.55 -11.78
CA ILE A 91 14.93 -0.13 -11.57
C ILE A 91 15.14 -1.63 -11.57
N ALA A 92 14.70 -2.29 -10.50
CA ALA A 92 14.57 -3.74 -10.41
C ALA A 92 13.10 -4.12 -10.63
N LEU A 93 12.79 -4.82 -11.72
CA LEU A 93 11.48 -5.41 -11.97
C LEU A 93 11.45 -6.83 -11.42
N ASN A 94 10.67 -7.05 -10.38
CA ASN A 94 10.46 -8.35 -9.76
C ASN A 94 9.12 -8.90 -10.23
N ARG A 95 9.16 -9.96 -11.05
CA ARG A 95 7.97 -10.62 -11.56
C ARG A 95 7.73 -11.93 -10.80
N ILE A 96 6.55 -12.06 -10.22
CA ILE A 96 6.17 -13.26 -9.49
C ILE A 96 5.45 -14.21 -10.45
N THR A 97 5.99 -15.44 -10.55
CA THR A 97 5.53 -16.49 -11.48
C THR A 97 4.74 -17.59 -10.77
N GLY A 98 4.73 -17.59 -9.43
CA GLY A 98 3.93 -18.52 -8.64
C GLY A 98 2.46 -18.14 -8.56
N GLY A 99 1.63 -19.00 -7.97
CA GLY A 99 0.18 -18.85 -7.92
C GLY A 99 -0.38 -18.15 -6.68
N ASN A 100 0.47 -17.68 -5.76
CA ASN A 100 0.04 -17.05 -4.53
C ASN A 100 0.27 -15.53 -4.55
N PRO A 101 -0.54 -14.74 -3.83
CA PRO A 101 -0.24 -13.34 -3.56
C PRO A 101 1.14 -13.18 -2.89
N THR A 102 1.82 -12.06 -3.18
CA THR A 102 3.02 -11.65 -2.45
C THR A 102 2.66 -11.12 -1.07
N SER A 103 3.34 -11.60 -0.03
CA SER A 103 3.16 -11.16 1.35
C SER A 103 4.46 -10.57 1.91
N ILE A 104 4.49 -9.26 2.14
CA ILE A 104 5.62 -8.55 2.73
C ILE A 104 5.25 -8.22 4.18
N LEU A 105 5.83 -8.97 5.14
CA LEU A 105 5.64 -8.79 6.58
C LEU A 105 6.91 -8.24 7.26
N GLY A 106 8.05 -8.32 6.57
CA GLY A 106 9.37 -7.89 7.03
C GLY A 106 9.81 -6.57 6.41
N GLN A 107 11.09 -6.47 6.10
CA GLN A 107 11.72 -5.26 5.59
C GLN A 107 12.10 -5.39 4.11
N LEU A 108 11.69 -4.40 3.31
CA LEU A 108 12.14 -4.22 1.93
C LEU A 108 12.87 -2.89 1.81
N ALA A 109 14.16 -2.92 1.48
CA ALA A 109 14.97 -1.72 1.35
C ALA A 109 15.65 -1.64 -0.02
N ALA A 110 15.75 -0.43 -0.59
CA ALA A 110 16.48 -0.18 -1.82
C ALA A 110 16.97 1.26 -1.90
N ASN A 111 18.18 1.46 -2.41
CA ASN A 111 18.65 2.79 -2.76
C ASN A 111 18.14 3.28 -4.13
N GLY A 112 17.45 2.44 -4.89
CA GLY A 112 16.82 2.76 -6.17
C GLY A 112 15.33 2.38 -6.20
N ARG A 113 14.82 2.06 -7.37
CA ARG A 113 13.40 1.81 -7.63
C ARG A 113 13.11 0.32 -7.68
N VAL A 114 12.07 -0.09 -6.96
CA VAL A 114 11.61 -1.50 -6.92
C VAL A 114 10.22 -1.60 -7.52
N PHE A 115 10.09 -2.42 -8.55
CA PHE A 115 8.82 -2.76 -9.18
C PHE A 115 8.48 -4.21 -8.83
N ILE A 116 7.26 -4.43 -8.34
CA ILE A 116 6.73 -5.76 -7.96
C ILE A 116 5.48 -5.99 -8.79
N THR A 117 5.49 -7.06 -9.60
CA THR A 117 4.32 -7.46 -10.38
C THR A 117 3.89 -8.87 -9.99
N ASN A 118 2.69 -8.98 -9.42
CA ASN A 118 2.10 -10.27 -9.09
C ASN A 118 0.62 -10.31 -9.45
N PRO A 119 0.23 -11.07 -10.49
CA PRO A 119 -1.18 -11.17 -10.90
C PRO A 119 -2.12 -11.63 -9.79
N ASN A 120 -1.61 -12.33 -8.79
CA ASN A 120 -2.43 -12.88 -7.70
C ASN A 120 -2.64 -11.88 -6.53
N GLY A 121 -1.93 -10.76 -6.54
CA GLY A 121 -2.02 -9.71 -5.53
C GLY A 121 -0.73 -9.43 -4.79
N VAL A 122 -0.69 -8.26 -4.13
CA VAL A 122 0.44 -7.83 -3.30
C VAL A 122 -0.09 -7.27 -1.98
N VAL A 123 0.45 -7.76 -0.87
CA VAL A 123 0.12 -7.32 0.49
C VAL A 123 1.38 -6.85 1.21
N PHE A 124 1.40 -5.60 1.59
CA PHE A 124 2.31 -5.08 2.62
C PHE A 124 1.58 -5.19 3.96
N GLY A 125 1.92 -6.21 4.74
CA GLY A 125 1.18 -6.52 5.97
C GLY A 125 1.54 -5.61 7.14
N ALA A 126 0.75 -5.68 8.20
CA ALA A 126 0.97 -4.89 9.41
C ALA A 126 2.38 -5.14 9.99
N GLY A 127 3.10 -4.06 10.28
CA GLY A 127 4.49 -4.10 10.78
C GLY A 127 5.56 -4.21 9.69
N SER A 128 5.21 -4.40 8.42
CA SER A 128 6.17 -4.32 7.33
C SER A 128 6.75 -2.91 7.18
N LYS A 129 8.01 -2.84 6.74
CA LYS A 129 8.71 -1.58 6.47
C LYS A 129 9.33 -1.63 5.09
N VAL A 130 8.86 -0.74 4.23
CA VAL A 130 9.41 -0.53 2.89
C VAL A 130 10.12 0.81 2.88
N ASP A 131 11.39 0.83 2.45
CA ASP A 131 12.21 2.04 2.35
C ASP A 131 12.96 2.01 1.01
N VAL A 132 12.49 2.78 0.04
CA VAL A 132 12.95 2.72 -1.35
C VAL A 132 12.95 4.10 -2.01
N ALA A 133 13.73 4.28 -3.07
CA ALA A 133 13.68 5.54 -3.83
C ALA A 133 12.37 5.68 -4.63
N GLY A 134 11.83 4.58 -5.12
CA GLY A 134 10.53 4.52 -5.78
C GLY A 134 9.94 3.12 -5.75
N LEU A 135 8.63 3.03 -5.58
CA LEU A 135 7.88 1.78 -5.51
C LEU A 135 6.79 1.74 -6.60
N LEU A 136 6.73 0.64 -7.31
CA LEU A 136 5.52 0.20 -8.01
C LEU A 136 5.13 -1.18 -7.49
N ALA A 137 3.92 -1.32 -6.99
CA ALA A 137 3.30 -2.61 -6.71
C ALA A 137 2.03 -2.74 -7.56
N THR A 138 1.94 -3.80 -8.35
CA THR A 138 0.83 -3.97 -9.30
C THR A 138 0.51 -5.43 -9.58
N THR A 139 -0.75 -5.69 -9.94
CA THR A 139 -1.19 -6.99 -10.48
C THR A 139 -1.09 -7.06 -12.00
N LEU A 140 -0.71 -5.98 -12.63
CA LEU A 140 -0.54 -5.89 -14.07
C LEU A 140 0.79 -6.49 -14.50
N SER A 141 0.85 -6.95 -15.75
CA SER A 141 2.03 -7.57 -16.35
C SER A 141 2.70 -6.60 -17.34
N ILE A 142 3.99 -6.79 -17.56
CA ILE A 142 4.78 -6.02 -18.51
C ILE A 142 5.65 -6.95 -19.36
N ASN A 143 5.82 -6.60 -20.63
CA ASN A 143 6.79 -7.26 -21.50
C ASN A 143 8.22 -6.88 -21.09
N GLU A 144 9.10 -7.87 -20.91
CA GLU A 144 10.46 -7.66 -20.41
C GLU A 144 11.36 -6.90 -21.39
N ASP A 145 11.23 -7.15 -22.70
CA ASP A 145 12.04 -6.46 -23.69
C ASP A 145 11.61 -5.00 -23.84
N ALA A 146 10.30 -4.73 -23.77
CA ALA A 146 9.76 -3.39 -23.71
C ALA A 146 10.26 -2.65 -22.44
N PHE A 147 10.23 -3.31 -21.29
CA PHE A 147 10.77 -2.75 -20.04
C PHE A 147 12.26 -2.43 -20.16
N MET A 148 13.07 -3.33 -20.71
CA MET A 148 14.51 -3.11 -20.88
C MET A 148 14.81 -1.98 -21.85
N SER A 149 13.97 -1.76 -22.86
CA SER A 149 14.09 -0.63 -23.81
C SER A 149 13.59 0.70 -23.26
N GLY A 150 13.06 0.72 -22.02
CA GLY A 150 12.56 1.93 -21.37
C GLY A 150 11.05 2.13 -21.45
N GLN A 151 10.34 1.28 -22.16
CA GLN A 151 8.88 1.32 -22.22
C GLN A 151 8.29 0.69 -20.94
N THR A 152 7.46 1.43 -20.22
CA THR A 152 6.86 1.00 -18.96
C THR A 152 5.34 0.97 -19.08
N VAL A 153 4.85 0.09 -19.98
CA VAL A 153 3.44 -0.15 -20.23
C VAL A 153 3.04 -1.49 -19.62
N PHE A 154 2.16 -1.43 -18.64
CA PHE A 154 1.63 -2.57 -17.93
C PHE A 154 0.17 -2.80 -18.33
N SER A 155 -0.25 -4.05 -18.44
CA SER A 155 -1.63 -4.42 -18.75
C SER A 155 -2.06 -5.66 -17.99
N GLN A 156 -3.35 -5.78 -17.73
CA GLN A 156 -3.92 -6.96 -17.13
C GLN A 156 -3.86 -8.14 -18.10
N ASN A 157 -3.46 -9.30 -17.58
CA ASN A 157 -3.69 -10.55 -18.30
C ASN A 157 -5.14 -11.00 -18.04
N LEU A 158 -5.96 -10.93 -19.07
CA LEU A 158 -7.40 -11.24 -18.99
C LEU A 158 -7.69 -12.71 -18.60
N ALA A 159 -6.69 -13.59 -18.63
CA ALA A 159 -6.84 -14.97 -18.14
C ALA A 159 -6.83 -15.05 -16.60
N ASN A 160 -6.41 -13.99 -15.90
CA ASN A 160 -6.35 -13.95 -14.44
C ASN A 160 -7.59 -13.27 -13.87
N SER A 161 -8.08 -13.75 -12.74
CA SER A 161 -9.12 -13.06 -11.98
C SER A 161 -8.63 -11.70 -11.51
N PRO A 162 -9.50 -10.69 -11.42
CA PRO A 162 -9.14 -9.41 -10.82
C PRO A 162 -8.59 -9.58 -9.40
N SER A 163 -7.51 -8.89 -9.09
CA SER A 163 -6.81 -9.00 -7.82
C SER A 163 -6.49 -7.62 -7.21
N PHE A 164 -5.67 -7.57 -6.19
CA PHE A 164 -5.55 -6.40 -5.32
C PHE A 164 -4.11 -6.04 -4.98
N VAL A 165 -3.93 -4.77 -4.57
CA VAL A 165 -2.76 -4.29 -3.82
C VAL A 165 -3.23 -3.69 -2.51
N VAL A 166 -2.71 -4.18 -1.38
CA VAL A 166 -3.09 -3.75 -0.03
C VAL A 166 -1.85 -3.33 0.74
N ASN A 167 -1.88 -2.13 1.32
CA ASN A 167 -0.89 -1.69 2.30
C ASN A 167 -1.51 -1.60 3.69
N GLN A 168 -0.92 -2.30 4.66
CA GLN A 168 -1.22 -2.22 6.08
C GLN A 168 0.02 -1.87 6.91
N GLY A 169 1.19 -1.74 6.25
CA GLY A 169 2.48 -1.44 6.85
C GLY A 169 2.92 0.01 6.65
N GLU A 170 4.20 0.24 6.76
CA GLU A 170 4.83 1.52 6.46
C GLU A 170 5.58 1.46 5.13
N ILE A 171 5.25 2.37 4.21
CA ILE A 171 5.98 2.59 2.96
C ILE A 171 6.59 3.98 3.02
N ARG A 172 7.91 4.04 2.96
CA ARG A 172 8.70 5.27 2.88
C ARG A 172 9.36 5.35 1.51
N ILE A 173 9.16 6.46 0.82
CA ILE A 173 9.83 6.76 -0.44
C ILE A 173 10.82 7.91 -0.22
N ALA A 174 11.91 7.92 -0.99
CA ALA A 174 12.86 9.02 -0.95
C ALA A 174 12.20 10.35 -1.37
N ASP A 175 12.85 11.46 -1.04
CA ASP A 175 12.43 12.79 -1.49
C ASP A 175 12.36 12.84 -3.02
N ASN A 176 11.29 13.45 -3.54
CA ASN A 176 10.94 13.44 -4.97
C ASN A 176 10.71 12.02 -5.55
N GLY A 177 10.61 11.01 -4.72
CA GLY A 177 10.32 9.64 -5.12
C GLY A 177 8.85 9.42 -5.47
N PHE A 178 8.50 8.15 -5.70
CA PHE A 178 7.11 7.81 -5.99
C PHE A 178 6.69 6.48 -5.37
N CYS A 179 5.40 6.38 -5.07
CA CYS A 179 4.72 5.15 -4.69
C CYS A 179 3.49 4.96 -5.56
N PHE A 180 3.50 3.95 -6.41
CA PHE A 180 2.36 3.56 -7.24
C PHE A 180 1.82 2.22 -6.76
N LEU A 181 0.57 2.21 -6.31
CA LEU A 181 -0.19 1.01 -6.00
C LEU A 181 -1.30 0.90 -7.04
N VAL A 182 -1.20 -0.06 -7.95
CA VAL A 182 -2.09 -0.14 -9.12
C VAL A 182 -2.60 -1.56 -9.32
N ALA A 183 -3.90 -1.74 -9.22
CA ALA A 183 -4.58 -3.02 -9.38
C ALA A 183 -6.08 -2.78 -9.60
N PRO A 184 -6.88 -3.79 -9.97
CA PRO A 184 -8.34 -3.68 -9.93
C PRO A 184 -8.89 -3.22 -8.57
N GLY A 185 -8.30 -3.66 -7.45
CA GLY A 185 -8.62 -3.18 -6.10
C GLY A 185 -7.38 -2.67 -5.36
N VAL A 186 -7.43 -1.49 -4.76
CA VAL A 186 -6.31 -0.88 -4.03
C VAL A 186 -6.75 -0.33 -2.69
N GLN A 187 -6.07 -0.75 -1.62
CA GLN A 187 -6.35 -0.25 -0.27
C GLN A 187 -5.07 0.18 0.45
N ASN A 188 -5.13 1.32 1.10
CA ASN A 188 -4.15 1.74 2.09
C ASN A 188 -4.81 1.83 3.48
N GLY A 189 -4.46 0.90 4.37
CA GLY A 189 -4.78 0.93 5.79
C GLY A 189 -3.57 1.21 6.67
N GLY A 190 -2.39 1.34 6.06
CA GLY A 190 -1.11 1.64 6.71
C GLY A 190 -0.69 3.09 6.51
N THR A 191 0.62 3.31 6.39
CA THR A 191 1.20 4.65 6.25
C THR A 191 2.07 4.71 5.00
N ILE A 192 1.95 5.79 4.21
CA ILE A 192 2.82 6.10 3.07
C ILE A 192 3.42 7.48 3.30
N ILE A 193 4.75 7.60 3.24
CA ILE A 193 5.49 8.82 3.57
C ILE A 193 6.53 9.14 2.49
N GLY A 194 6.61 10.42 2.07
CA GLY A 194 7.67 10.90 1.18
C GLY A 194 7.55 12.40 0.91
N GLN A 195 8.62 13.18 1.15
CA GLN A 195 8.61 14.62 0.86
C GLN A 195 8.70 14.88 -0.64
N LEU A 196 7.94 15.85 -1.14
CA LEU A 196 7.87 16.19 -2.57
C LEU A 196 7.54 14.96 -3.46
N GLY A 197 7.07 13.88 -2.82
CA GLY A 197 6.82 12.61 -3.47
C GLY A 197 5.51 12.58 -4.24
N LYS A 198 5.39 11.59 -5.13
CA LYS A 198 4.16 11.31 -5.84
C LYS A 198 3.59 9.97 -5.37
N VAL A 199 2.41 10.00 -4.73
CA VAL A 199 1.68 8.80 -4.33
C VAL A 199 0.46 8.64 -5.24
N VAL A 200 0.36 7.51 -5.90
CA VAL A 200 -0.77 7.17 -6.76
C VAL A 200 -1.34 5.83 -6.32
N MET A 201 -2.61 5.83 -5.97
CA MET A 201 -3.40 4.63 -5.77
C MET A 201 -4.45 4.58 -6.88
N ALA A 202 -4.38 3.56 -7.72
CA ALA A 202 -5.21 3.55 -8.92
C ALA A 202 -5.86 2.20 -9.19
N SER A 203 -7.15 2.22 -9.50
CA SER A 203 -7.91 1.08 -9.99
C SER A 203 -8.02 1.15 -11.50
N GLY A 204 -7.54 0.11 -12.17
CA GLY A 204 -7.58 0.00 -13.63
C GLY A 204 -6.93 -1.29 -14.11
N ASP A 205 -7.04 -1.56 -15.42
CA ASP A 205 -6.49 -2.74 -16.10
C ASP A 205 -5.25 -2.45 -16.95
N ALA A 206 -4.84 -1.18 -17.05
CA ALA A 206 -3.62 -0.78 -17.73
C ALA A 206 -2.97 0.44 -17.06
N LEU A 207 -1.64 0.46 -17.06
CA LEU A 207 -0.81 1.54 -16.55
C LEU A 207 0.32 1.82 -17.52
N THR A 208 0.50 3.08 -17.87
CA THR A 208 1.70 3.56 -18.55
C THR A 208 2.43 4.51 -17.63
N LEU A 209 3.72 4.27 -17.41
CA LEU A 209 4.61 5.18 -16.70
C LEU A 209 5.61 5.75 -17.69
N ASP A 210 5.74 7.06 -17.74
CA ASP A 210 6.72 7.74 -18.55
C ASP A 210 7.70 8.50 -17.64
N PHE A 211 8.95 8.04 -17.67
CA PHE A 211 10.06 8.68 -16.98
C PHE A 211 10.74 9.65 -17.94
N ASN A 212 10.12 10.81 -18.16
CA ASN A 212 10.70 11.86 -18.98
C ASN A 212 12.08 12.22 -18.46
N GLY A 213 13.04 12.45 -19.34
CA GLY A 213 14.43 12.74 -18.97
C GLY A 213 14.63 14.04 -18.19
N ASP A 214 13.58 14.83 -18.00
CA ASP A 214 13.52 16.05 -17.19
C ASP A 214 13.18 15.82 -15.71
N GLY A 215 13.06 14.56 -15.29
CA GLY A 215 12.69 14.18 -13.92
C GLY A 215 11.18 14.19 -13.63
N LEU A 216 10.35 14.56 -14.60
CA LEU A 216 8.89 14.49 -14.48
C LEU A 216 8.42 13.06 -14.75
N LEU A 217 7.74 12.48 -13.77
CA LEU A 217 7.04 11.21 -13.93
C LEU A 217 5.59 11.50 -14.33
N THR A 218 5.24 11.17 -15.58
CA THR A 218 3.86 11.15 -16.04
C THR A 218 3.30 9.73 -16.02
N TYR A 219 2.00 9.59 -15.86
CA TYR A 219 1.34 8.29 -15.84
C TYR A 219 -0.06 8.38 -16.42
N THR A 220 -0.53 7.26 -16.95
CA THR A 220 -1.91 7.07 -17.40
C THR A 220 -2.39 5.74 -16.85
N VAL A 221 -3.54 5.75 -16.19
CA VAL A 221 -4.26 4.55 -15.78
C VAL A 221 -5.54 4.48 -16.58
N SER A 222 -5.82 3.34 -17.17
CA SER A 222 -7.01 3.13 -18.01
C SER A 222 -7.65 1.78 -17.73
N GLY A 223 -8.79 1.56 -18.38
CA GLY A 223 -9.61 0.37 -18.22
C GLY A 223 -10.62 0.46 -17.07
N LYS A 224 -11.68 -0.30 -17.18
CA LYS A 224 -12.81 -0.26 -16.26
C LYS A 224 -12.91 -1.58 -15.49
N VAL A 225 -12.87 -1.52 -14.18
CA VAL A 225 -13.11 -2.67 -13.33
C VAL A 225 -14.62 -2.90 -13.20
N LEU A 226 -15.09 -4.03 -13.71
CA LEU A 226 -16.51 -4.38 -13.81
C LEU A 226 -17.01 -5.32 -12.71
N GLU A 227 -16.10 -5.89 -11.93
CA GLU A 227 -16.39 -6.91 -10.92
C GLU A 227 -15.92 -6.47 -9.54
N SER A 228 -16.59 -6.95 -8.51
CA SER A 228 -16.15 -6.74 -7.13
C SER A 228 -14.86 -7.50 -6.85
N ILE A 229 -13.97 -6.90 -6.10
CA ILE A 229 -12.67 -7.47 -5.73
C ILE A 229 -12.77 -8.05 -4.33
N THR A 230 -12.32 -9.29 -4.16
CA THR A 230 -12.20 -9.91 -2.84
C THR A 230 -10.79 -9.67 -2.31
N GLY A 231 -10.70 -9.10 -1.11
CA GLY A 231 -9.46 -8.78 -0.44
C GLY A 231 -8.76 -10.00 0.18
N PRO A 232 -7.58 -9.79 0.79
CA PRO A 232 -6.80 -10.87 1.42
C PRO A 232 -7.49 -11.49 2.64
N ASP A 233 -8.47 -10.79 3.22
CA ASP A 233 -9.28 -11.26 4.35
C ASP A 233 -10.55 -12.03 3.91
N GLY A 234 -10.71 -12.26 2.61
CA GLY A 234 -11.86 -12.94 2.01
C GLY A 234 -13.12 -12.09 1.89
N LYS A 235 -13.05 -10.78 2.18
CA LYS A 235 -14.19 -9.86 2.07
C LYS A 235 -14.13 -9.04 0.79
N PRO A 236 -15.27 -8.67 0.22
CA PRO A 236 -15.29 -7.75 -0.91
C PRO A 236 -14.83 -6.36 -0.49
N PHE A 237 -14.18 -5.67 -1.42
CA PHE A 237 -13.82 -4.26 -1.25
C PHE A 237 -15.05 -3.37 -1.37
N ASP A 238 -15.24 -2.45 -0.42
CA ASP A 238 -16.30 -1.44 -0.48
C ASP A 238 -16.03 -0.36 -1.56
N ALA A 239 -14.75 -0.13 -1.85
CA ALA A 239 -14.30 0.81 -2.88
C ALA A 239 -13.18 0.21 -3.72
N ALA A 240 -13.13 0.57 -5.00
CA ALA A 240 -12.05 0.15 -5.89
C ALA A 240 -10.69 0.72 -5.43
N VAL A 241 -10.71 1.98 -4.94
CA VAL A 241 -9.56 2.62 -4.30
C VAL A 241 -9.99 3.21 -2.96
N SER A 242 -9.37 2.77 -1.87
CA SER A 242 -9.65 3.30 -0.54
C SER A 242 -8.39 3.63 0.24
N ASN A 243 -8.41 4.79 0.91
CA ASN A 243 -7.46 5.14 1.95
C ASN A 243 -8.18 5.22 3.29
N THR A 244 -7.84 4.32 4.21
CA THR A 244 -8.30 4.31 5.62
C THR A 244 -7.15 4.61 6.57
N GLY A 245 -5.91 4.62 6.07
CA GLY A 245 -4.68 4.91 6.80
C GLY A 245 -4.21 6.36 6.62
N ALA A 246 -2.90 6.55 6.56
CA ALA A 246 -2.29 7.86 6.41
C ALA A 246 -1.38 7.94 5.18
N ILE A 247 -1.47 9.05 4.44
CA ILE A 247 -0.55 9.40 3.35
C ILE A 247 -0.02 10.80 3.65
N THR A 248 1.31 10.92 3.80
CA THR A 248 1.97 12.18 4.16
C THR A 248 3.05 12.51 3.13
N THR A 249 2.80 13.52 2.30
CA THR A 249 3.69 13.96 1.22
C THR A 249 3.80 15.48 1.17
N PRO A 250 4.47 16.12 2.14
CA PRO A 250 4.62 17.58 2.15
C PRO A 250 5.19 18.10 0.82
N GLY A 251 4.52 19.09 0.22
CA GLY A 251 4.84 19.65 -1.10
C GLY A 251 4.65 18.70 -2.29
N GLY A 252 4.20 17.48 -2.05
CA GLY A 252 4.06 16.42 -3.05
C GLY A 252 2.64 16.31 -3.64
N GLN A 253 2.38 15.16 -4.23
CA GLN A 253 1.13 14.85 -4.92
C GLN A 253 0.54 13.54 -4.42
N VAL A 254 -0.75 13.54 -4.11
CA VAL A 254 -1.52 12.34 -3.80
C VAL A 254 -2.69 12.22 -4.76
N VAL A 255 -2.75 11.10 -5.48
CA VAL A 255 -3.80 10.85 -6.47
C VAL A 255 -4.44 9.50 -6.19
N LEU A 256 -5.71 9.52 -5.88
CA LEU A 256 -6.57 8.35 -5.80
C LEU A 256 -7.50 8.37 -7.00
N VAL A 257 -7.33 7.42 -7.90
CA VAL A 257 -8.12 7.36 -9.12
C VAL A 257 -8.69 5.97 -9.33
N GLY A 258 -9.99 5.89 -9.59
CA GLY A 258 -10.66 4.65 -9.89
C GLY A 258 -11.50 4.77 -11.16
N ASN A 259 -11.50 3.71 -11.95
CA ASN A 259 -12.31 3.58 -13.14
C ASN A 259 -13.16 2.30 -13.02
N GLY A 260 -14.07 2.29 -12.05
CA GLY A 260 -14.93 1.15 -11.72
C GLY A 260 -16.37 1.35 -12.16
N ALA A 261 -17.07 0.24 -12.41
CA ALA A 261 -18.52 0.27 -12.58
C ALA A 261 -19.19 0.58 -11.24
N LYS A 262 -20.16 1.49 -11.24
CA LYS A 262 -20.94 1.87 -10.04
C LYS A 262 -21.63 0.70 -9.35
N ASP A 263 -21.91 -0.36 -10.08
CA ASP A 263 -22.62 -1.54 -9.55
C ASP A 263 -21.65 -2.55 -8.89
N ALA A 264 -20.33 -2.40 -9.09
CA ALA A 264 -19.32 -3.26 -8.50
C ALA A 264 -18.87 -2.79 -7.11
N PHE A 265 -19.03 -1.49 -6.80
CA PHE A 265 -18.54 -0.87 -5.57
C PHE A 265 -19.55 0.14 -5.02
N SER A 266 -19.59 0.31 -3.69
CA SER A 266 -20.42 1.35 -3.05
C SER A 266 -19.88 2.76 -3.33
N SER A 267 -18.55 2.90 -3.52
CA SER A 267 -17.87 4.06 -4.08
C SER A 267 -16.71 3.59 -4.93
N VAL A 268 -16.30 4.36 -5.94
CA VAL A 268 -15.13 3.99 -6.74
C VAL A 268 -13.86 4.45 -6.04
N VAL A 269 -13.88 5.67 -5.46
CA VAL A 269 -12.78 6.20 -4.68
C VAL A 269 -13.31 6.72 -3.34
N ASN A 270 -12.71 6.29 -2.25
CA ASN A 270 -13.02 6.80 -0.91
C ASN A 270 -11.75 7.09 -0.10
N ASN A 271 -11.64 8.31 0.43
CA ASN A 271 -10.73 8.63 1.51
C ASN A 271 -11.51 8.71 2.83
N SER A 272 -11.27 7.78 3.75
CA SER A 272 -11.78 7.85 5.12
C SER A 272 -10.66 8.01 6.16
N GLY A 273 -9.41 7.99 5.70
CA GLY A 273 -8.21 8.21 6.51
C GLY A 273 -7.71 9.66 6.41
N ILE A 274 -6.40 9.80 6.51
CA ILE A 274 -5.70 11.09 6.49
C ILE A 274 -4.86 11.20 5.23
N ILE A 275 -5.00 12.31 4.50
CA ILE A 275 -4.10 12.71 3.42
C ILE A 275 -3.53 14.06 3.78
N GLU A 276 -2.21 14.16 3.91
CA GLU A 276 -1.48 15.37 4.19
C GLU A 276 -0.46 15.65 3.09
N ALA A 277 -0.71 16.70 2.32
CA ALA A 277 0.20 17.22 1.30
C ALA A 277 0.37 18.73 1.49
N SER A 278 0.57 19.16 2.75
CA SER A 278 0.84 20.53 3.13
C SER A 278 2.02 21.11 2.37
N SER A 279 2.13 22.40 2.22
CA SER A 279 3.25 23.01 1.50
C SER A 279 4.60 22.64 2.12
N LEU A 280 5.58 22.50 1.28
CA LEU A 280 6.99 22.40 1.68
C LEU A 280 7.73 23.59 1.03
N GLN A 281 8.34 24.44 1.83
CA GLN A 281 8.88 25.71 1.39
C GLN A 281 7.79 26.53 0.66
N VAL A 282 7.99 26.86 -0.61
CA VAL A 282 7.01 27.62 -1.42
C VAL A 282 6.08 26.72 -2.26
N GLN A 283 6.31 25.43 -2.29
CA GLN A 283 5.54 24.50 -3.12
C GLN A 283 4.32 23.97 -2.37
N GLY A 284 3.12 24.29 -2.83
CA GLY A 284 1.87 23.71 -2.35
C GLY A 284 1.68 22.29 -2.84
N GLY A 285 1.01 21.46 -2.05
CA GLY A 285 0.71 20.08 -2.41
C GLY A 285 -0.51 19.95 -3.34
N LEU A 286 -0.69 18.78 -3.92
CA LEU A 286 -1.84 18.47 -4.76
C LEU A 286 -2.48 17.16 -4.28
N VAL A 287 -3.79 17.18 -4.04
CA VAL A 287 -4.59 15.99 -3.75
C VAL A 287 -5.71 15.87 -4.80
N VAL A 288 -5.78 14.72 -5.46
CA VAL A 288 -6.82 14.42 -6.44
C VAL A 288 -7.54 13.13 -6.06
N LEU A 289 -8.87 13.19 -5.97
CA LEU A 289 -9.75 12.02 -5.87
C LEU A 289 -10.61 11.98 -7.14
N SER A 290 -10.51 10.92 -7.92
CA SER A 290 -11.26 10.80 -9.16
C SER A 290 -11.94 9.45 -9.30
N GLY A 291 -13.26 9.44 -9.40
CA GLY A 291 -14.09 8.25 -9.63
C GLY A 291 -14.28 7.90 -11.12
N GLY A 292 -13.63 8.65 -12.04
CA GLY A 292 -13.91 8.53 -13.47
C GLY A 292 -15.29 9.06 -13.85
N ASP A 293 -15.70 8.83 -15.10
CA ASP A 293 -16.92 9.42 -15.66
C ASP A 293 -18.22 8.88 -15.06
N GLU A 294 -18.20 7.66 -14.52
CA GLU A 294 -19.41 6.97 -14.02
C GLU A 294 -19.32 6.66 -12.52
N GLY A 295 -18.21 6.95 -11.87
CA GLY A 295 -17.97 6.56 -10.48
C GLY A 295 -18.21 7.66 -9.46
N ILE A 296 -18.22 7.21 -8.20
CA ILE A 296 -18.35 8.08 -7.01
C ILE A 296 -16.97 8.27 -6.42
N ALA A 297 -16.54 9.53 -6.29
CA ALA A 297 -15.37 9.89 -5.49
C ALA A 297 -15.81 10.69 -4.26
N GLN A 298 -15.36 10.27 -3.09
CA GLN A 298 -15.74 10.93 -1.85
C GLN A 298 -14.60 11.02 -0.84
N ASN A 299 -14.65 12.07 -0.04
CA ASN A 299 -13.84 12.22 1.18
C ASN A 299 -14.77 12.14 2.40
N THR A 300 -14.51 11.16 3.28
CA THR A 300 -15.17 11.03 4.58
C THR A 300 -14.16 11.21 5.73
N GLY A 301 -12.87 11.34 5.41
CA GLY A 301 -11.75 11.55 6.33
C GLY A 301 -11.24 12.99 6.32
N THR A 302 -9.93 13.14 6.43
CA THR A 302 -9.26 14.45 6.46
C THR A 302 -8.29 14.59 5.30
N ILE A 303 -8.34 15.73 4.62
CA ILE A 303 -7.37 16.14 3.60
C ILE A 303 -6.80 17.49 4.02
N THR A 304 -5.47 17.60 4.11
CA THR A 304 -4.77 18.83 4.47
C THR A 304 -3.74 19.17 3.40
N VAL A 305 -3.89 20.35 2.79
CA VAL A 305 -2.96 20.93 1.82
C VAL A 305 -2.60 22.36 2.22
N SER A 306 -2.66 22.67 3.51
CA SER A 306 -2.43 24.01 4.06
C SER A 306 -0.98 24.46 3.88
N ALA A 307 -0.76 25.76 3.85
CA ALA A 307 0.58 26.33 3.91
C ALA A 307 1.21 26.07 5.29
N ALA A 308 2.43 25.54 5.30
CA ALA A 308 3.14 25.21 6.55
C ALA A 308 3.94 26.39 7.11
N GLU A 309 4.38 27.32 6.26
CA GLU A 309 5.27 28.43 6.62
C GLU A 309 4.76 29.75 6.03
N ALA A 310 5.16 30.86 6.65
CA ALA A 310 4.81 32.21 6.15
C ALA A 310 5.32 32.41 4.71
N GLY A 311 4.46 32.97 3.85
CA GLY A 311 4.75 33.17 2.43
C GLY A 311 4.68 31.91 1.55
N ALA A 312 4.42 30.74 2.13
CA ALA A 312 4.18 29.52 1.37
C ALA A 312 2.75 29.50 0.81
N GLN A 313 2.59 28.98 -0.39
CA GLN A 313 1.28 28.81 -0.99
C GLN A 313 0.59 27.53 -0.45
N ALA A 314 -0.68 27.65 -0.10
CA ALA A 314 -1.50 26.48 0.16
C ALA A 314 -1.73 25.67 -1.14
N GLY A 315 -2.02 24.39 -0.99
CA GLY A 315 -2.15 23.47 -2.11
C GLY A 315 -3.55 23.45 -2.73
N THR A 316 -3.77 22.41 -3.53
CA THR A 316 -5.01 22.21 -4.26
C THR A 316 -5.60 20.83 -3.95
N VAL A 317 -6.92 20.79 -3.77
CA VAL A 317 -7.73 19.57 -3.68
C VAL A 317 -8.73 19.55 -4.83
N ALA A 318 -8.75 18.47 -5.58
CA ALA A 318 -9.73 18.24 -6.64
C ALA A 318 -10.46 16.90 -6.42
N ILE A 319 -11.79 16.93 -6.36
CA ILE A 319 -12.64 15.74 -6.25
C ILE A 319 -13.54 15.70 -7.48
N SER A 320 -13.47 14.61 -8.25
CA SER A 320 -14.19 14.49 -9.52
C SER A 320 -14.81 13.12 -9.73
N GLY A 321 -15.91 13.07 -10.52
CA GLY A 321 -16.60 11.83 -10.87
C GLY A 321 -18.01 12.07 -11.38
N GLN A 322 -18.80 11.02 -11.58
CA GLN A 322 -20.23 11.18 -11.77
C GLN A 322 -20.86 11.85 -10.54
N TYR A 323 -20.44 11.39 -9.36
CA TYR A 323 -20.76 12.04 -8.07
C TYR A 323 -19.45 12.38 -7.37
N ALA A 324 -19.33 13.62 -6.90
CA ALA A 324 -18.20 14.12 -6.12
C ALA A 324 -18.70 14.56 -4.73
N GLY A 325 -18.10 14.06 -3.64
CA GLY A 325 -18.63 14.33 -2.31
C GLY A 325 -17.58 14.65 -1.26
N ASN A 326 -17.94 15.53 -0.31
CA ASN A 326 -17.20 15.71 0.94
C ASN A 326 -18.15 15.55 2.13
N PHE A 327 -17.80 14.64 3.03
CA PHE A 327 -18.49 14.35 4.29
C PHE A 327 -17.53 14.50 5.50
N GLY A 328 -16.25 14.75 5.23
CA GLY A 328 -15.18 14.92 6.19
C GLY A 328 -14.61 16.36 6.19
N ALA A 329 -13.32 16.50 6.49
CA ALA A 329 -12.62 17.77 6.55
C ALA A 329 -11.67 17.95 5.37
N ILE A 330 -11.63 19.17 4.80
CA ILE A 330 -10.63 19.60 3.82
C ILE A 330 -10.06 20.94 4.30
N GLU A 331 -8.75 20.99 4.49
CA GLU A 331 -8.04 22.20 4.92
C GLU A 331 -7.00 22.59 3.86
N ALA A 332 -7.15 23.78 3.31
CA ALA A 332 -6.24 24.40 2.37
C ALA A 332 -5.95 25.84 2.81
N LYS A 333 -5.58 26.01 4.09
CA LYS A 333 -5.37 27.33 4.73
C LYS A 333 -4.08 27.96 4.24
N GLY A 334 -4.12 29.26 3.95
CA GLY A 334 -2.92 30.08 3.81
C GLY A 334 -2.19 30.24 5.14
N ALA A 335 -0.86 30.41 5.09
CA ALA A 335 -0.08 30.90 6.23
C ALA A 335 -0.16 32.43 6.34
N THR A 336 0.58 33.02 7.30
CA THR A 336 0.66 34.46 7.44
C THR A 336 1.12 35.11 6.12
N ASP A 337 0.40 36.13 5.68
CA ASP A 337 0.58 36.86 4.41
C ASP A 337 0.46 35.98 3.15
N ALA A 338 -0.35 34.93 3.21
CA ALA A 338 -0.62 34.08 2.07
C ALA A 338 -2.11 33.78 1.90
N ASP A 339 -2.54 33.70 0.66
CA ASP A 339 -3.88 33.28 0.31
C ASP A 339 -4.10 31.80 0.65
N GLY A 340 -5.36 31.43 0.89
CA GLY A 340 -5.78 30.05 0.98
C GLY A 340 -5.63 29.32 -0.34
N GLY A 341 -5.65 27.98 -0.30
CA GLY A 341 -5.54 27.12 -1.47
C GLY A 341 -6.86 26.99 -2.23
N THR A 342 -6.91 26.01 -3.09
CA THR A 342 -8.06 25.77 -3.97
C THR A 342 -8.70 24.41 -3.69
N VAL A 343 -10.02 24.39 -3.54
CA VAL A 343 -10.82 23.14 -3.45
C VAL A 343 -11.85 23.15 -4.57
N THR A 344 -11.79 22.12 -5.41
CA THR A 344 -12.65 21.99 -6.59
C THR A 344 -13.44 20.68 -6.55
N PHE A 345 -14.74 20.77 -6.81
CA PHE A 345 -15.61 19.63 -7.06
C PHE A 345 -16.07 19.67 -8.51
N ASN A 346 -15.78 18.61 -9.27
CA ASN A 346 -16.19 18.49 -10.66
C ASN A 346 -16.99 17.21 -10.84
N SER A 347 -18.31 17.32 -10.88
CA SER A 347 -19.23 16.19 -11.02
C SER A 347 -20.12 16.35 -12.25
N SER A 348 -20.30 15.26 -13.01
CA SER A 348 -21.21 15.27 -14.16
C SER A 348 -22.70 15.20 -13.75
N THR A 349 -23.00 14.74 -12.53
CA THR A 349 -24.37 14.60 -12.04
C THR A 349 -24.64 15.41 -10.77
N HIS A 350 -23.97 15.12 -9.65
CA HIS A 350 -24.20 15.83 -8.39
C HIS A 350 -22.92 15.99 -7.59
N THR A 351 -22.76 17.18 -7.00
CA THR A 351 -21.81 17.43 -5.89
C THR A 351 -22.57 17.32 -4.56
N LEU A 352 -22.03 16.52 -3.63
CA LEU A 352 -22.64 16.24 -2.34
C LEU A 352 -21.76 16.77 -1.20
N LEU A 353 -22.29 17.68 -0.40
CA LEU A 353 -21.66 18.12 0.84
C LEU A 353 -22.49 17.63 2.01
N GLY A 354 -21.90 16.72 2.80
CA GLY A 354 -22.58 16.14 3.97
C GLY A 354 -22.75 17.17 5.09
N SER A 355 -23.61 16.88 6.06
CA SER A 355 -23.83 17.75 7.23
C SER A 355 -22.57 17.89 8.12
N SER A 356 -21.63 16.95 8.05
CA SER A 356 -20.33 16.97 8.72
C SER A 356 -19.21 17.57 7.86
N SER A 357 -19.51 17.97 6.63
CA SER A 357 -18.52 18.54 5.70
C SER A 357 -17.94 19.84 6.25
N GLN A 358 -16.61 19.89 6.32
CA GLN A 358 -15.85 21.09 6.66
C GLN A 358 -14.87 21.38 5.54
N ILE A 359 -14.87 22.62 5.04
CA ILE A 359 -13.93 23.07 4.02
C ILE A 359 -13.41 24.43 4.47
N ASP A 360 -12.10 24.52 4.67
CA ASP A 360 -11.44 25.75 5.10
C ASP A 360 -10.32 26.12 4.10
N VAL A 361 -10.54 27.20 3.37
CA VAL A 361 -9.62 27.80 2.41
C VAL A 361 -9.23 29.22 2.82
N SER A 362 -9.27 29.54 4.12
CA SER A 362 -8.96 30.88 4.63
C SER A 362 -7.50 31.25 4.38
N GLY A 363 -7.27 32.51 3.97
CA GLY A 363 -5.96 33.15 4.02
C GLY A 363 -5.72 33.77 5.40
N GLN A 364 -4.48 34.12 5.71
CA GLN A 364 -4.11 34.87 6.91
C GLN A 364 -3.43 36.20 6.54
N GLU A 365 -4.07 37.30 6.79
CA GLU A 365 -3.46 38.64 6.67
C GLU A 365 -2.71 39.00 7.96
N THR A 366 -1.55 39.63 7.83
CA THR A 366 -0.89 40.26 8.99
C THR A 366 -1.74 41.40 9.47
N PRO A 367 -2.13 41.48 10.76
CA PRO A 367 -2.83 42.62 11.28
C PRO A 367 -2.02 43.91 11.01
N PRO A 368 -2.66 45.00 10.56
CA PRO A 368 -1.94 46.24 10.32
C PRO A 368 -1.21 46.67 11.60
N VAL A 369 0.08 46.94 11.46
CA VAL A 369 0.88 47.51 12.56
C VAL A 369 0.30 48.90 12.84
N VAL A 370 -0.38 49.04 13.96
CA VAL A 370 -0.85 50.36 14.44
C VAL A 370 0.41 51.09 14.93
N PRO A 371 0.86 52.18 14.28
CA PRO A 371 2.00 52.93 14.78
C PRO A 371 1.64 53.56 16.14
N CYS A 372 2.50 53.35 17.12
CA CYS A 372 2.39 54.02 18.44
C CYS A 372 2.61 55.52 18.34
#